data_93cacbbce9cb22d6a4487cbcfab738f7
#
_entry.id   93cacbbce9cb22d6a4487cbcfab738f7
#
_cell.length_a   1.000
_cell.length_b   1.000
_cell.length_c   1.000
_cell.angle_alpha   90.00
_cell.angle_beta   90.00
_cell.angle_gamma   90.00
#
_symmetry.space_group_name_H-M   'P 1'
#
loop_
_entity.id
_entity.type
_entity.pdbx_description
1 polymer ?
#
loop_
_entity_poly.entity_id
_entity_poly.type
_entity_poly.pdbx_seq_one_letter_code
_entity_poly.pdbx_strand_id
1 'polypeptide(L)'
;MKQYLELVSHVIQNGSKQANRTGINTISFPGAMLRFDLQEGFPAITTRKMAFKSAIGEMCGFLRGVNNAAEFRALGCKVWDQNANENAQWLANPFRQGDDDLGEIYGVQWRKWPAYKQIPLSNTAAIEQTLANGYKQIAQGEEDGQAYVVLYKAIDQVRQCVDTIINDPGSRRILFHGWNVAQLDEMALPPCHLLYQFHPNVETKEISLTLYIRSNDLGLGTPFNLTEGAALLSLIGRLTGYTPRWFTYFIG
;
A
#
# COMPACT_ATOMS: atom_id res chain seq x y z
N MET A 1 -2.13 23.71 0.59
CA MET A 1 -0.87 23.86 -0.18
C MET A 1 0.28 24.49 0.61
N LYS A 2 0.02 25.42 1.52
CA LYS A 2 1.06 26.13 2.28
C LYS A 2 2.03 25.16 2.99
N GLN A 3 1.50 24.22 3.79
CA GLN A 3 2.33 23.23 4.52
C GLN A 3 3.23 22.37 3.61
N TYR A 4 2.82 22.05 2.37
CA TYR A 4 3.67 21.34 1.40
C TYR A 4 4.85 22.23 0.97
N LEU A 5 4.59 23.50 0.62
CA LEU A 5 5.65 24.44 0.23
C LEU A 5 6.61 24.73 1.39
N GLU A 6 6.09 24.85 2.61
CA GLU A 6 6.89 25.01 3.83
C GLU A 6 7.82 23.79 4.05
N LEU A 7 7.29 22.56 3.85
CA LEU A 7 8.09 21.35 3.92
C LEU A 7 9.18 21.32 2.84
N VAL A 8 8.87 21.65 1.59
CA VAL A 8 9.86 21.73 0.51
C VAL A 8 10.97 22.71 0.84
N SER A 9 10.60 23.92 1.31
CA SER A 9 11.56 24.95 1.74
C SER A 9 12.42 24.46 2.90
N HIS A 10 11.81 23.81 3.90
CA HIS A 10 12.51 23.26 5.05
C HIS A 10 13.56 22.22 4.64
N VAL A 11 13.20 21.29 3.75
CA VAL A 11 14.13 20.26 3.26
C VAL A 11 15.28 20.88 2.47
N ILE A 12 15.00 21.88 1.62
CA ILE A 12 16.07 22.58 0.86
C ILE A 12 17.07 23.27 1.80
N GLN A 13 16.57 23.88 2.89
CA GLN A 13 17.40 24.67 3.81
C GLN A 13 18.14 23.81 4.83
N ASN A 14 17.54 22.72 5.28
CA ASN A 14 18.04 21.94 6.44
C ASN A 14 18.43 20.49 6.08
N GLY A 15 18.15 20.04 4.86
CA GLY A 15 18.46 18.68 4.43
C GLY A 15 19.95 18.48 4.10
N SER A 16 20.37 17.23 4.17
CA SER A 16 21.73 16.79 3.86
C SER A 16 21.82 16.27 2.43
N LYS A 17 22.92 16.59 1.72
CA LYS A 17 23.20 15.98 0.40
C LYS A 17 23.55 14.51 0.58
N GLN A 18 22.89 13.66 -0.15
CA GLN A 18 23.14 12.21 -0.16
C GLN A 18 23.27 11.70 -1.59
N ALA A 19 24.24 10.80 -1.81
CA ALA A 19 24.31 10.02 -3.03
C ALA A 19 23.26 8.90 -2.97
N ASN A 20 22.72 8.54 -4.12
CA ASN A 20 21.79 7.42 -4.22
C ASN A 20 22.09 6.54 -5.45
N ARG A 21 21.35 5.45 -5.60
CA ARG A 21 21.52 4.48 -6.70
C ARG A 21 21.31 5.02 -8.10
N THR A 22 20.68 6.19 -8.26
CA THR A 22 20.42 6.79 -9.57
C THR A 22 21.59 7.64 -10.09
N GLY A 23 22.65 7.85 -9.29
CA GLY A 23 23.77 8.70 -9.63
C GLY A 23 23.50 10.20 -9.53
N ILE A 24 22.29 10.62 -9.18
CA ILE A 24 21.91 12.02 -8.97
C ILE A 24 21.78 12.26 -7.47
N ASN A 25 22.59 13.19 -6.93
CA ASN A 25 22.52 13.53 -5.51
C ASN A 25 21.12 14.08 -5.13
N THR A 26 20.65 13.69 -3.97
CA THR A 26 19.41 14.20 -3.37
C THR A 26 19.70 15.06 -2.16
N ILE A 27 18.78 15.96 -1.82
CA ILE A 27 18.74 16.61 -0.50
C ILE A 27 17.70 15.82 0.32
N SER A 28 18.14 15.23 1.42
CA SER A 28 17.33 14.37 2.27
C SER A 28 17.18 14.96 3.66
N PHE A 29 15.98 14.89 4.21
CA PHE A 29 15.64 15.26 5.57
C PHE A 29 14.74 14.18 6.18
N PRO A 30 15.06 13.60 7.35
CA PRO A 30 14.29 12.53 7.95
C PRO A 30 13.08 13.07 8.72
N GLY A 31 11.94 12.42 8.54
CA GLY A 31 10.76 12.65 9.34
C GLY A 31 10.01 13.94 9.02
N ALA A 32 8.81 13.83 8.49
CA ALA A 32 7.90 14.95 8.28
C ALA A 32 6.44 14.50 8.42
N MET A 33 5.56 15.47 8.68
CA MET A 33 4.12 15.22 8.72
C MET A 33 3.37 16.36 8.02
N LEU A 34 2.43 16.01 7.15
CA LEU A 34 1.44 16.91 6.59
C LEU A 34 0.06 16.46 7.05
N ARG A 35 -0.86 17.39 7.28
CA ARG A 35 -2.23 17.08 7.68
C ARG A 35 -3.22 17.98 6.95
N PHE A 36 -4.20 17.36 6.31
CA PHE A 36 -5.21 18.06 5.50
C PHE A 36 -6.60 17.78 6.04
N ASP A 37 -7.41 18.82 6.11
CA ASP A 37 -8.85 18.71 6.34
C ASP A 37 -9.56 18.63 4.99
N LEU A 38 -10.18 17.48 4.70
CA LEU A 38 -10.87 17.29 3.43
C LEU A 38 -12.18 18.09 3.32
N GLN A 39 -12.68 18.63 4.44
CA GLN A 39 -13.80 19.57 4.42
C GLN A 39 -13.40 20.96 3.90
N GLU A 40 -12.11 21.33 4.03
CA GLU A 40 -11.57 22.56 3.44
C GLU A 40 -11.24 22.41 1.94
N GLY A 41 -11.27 21.18 1.44
CA GLY A 41 -11.04 20.84 0.03
C GLY A 41 -10.10 19.65 -0.17
N PHE A 42 -10.09 19.15 -1.40
CA PHE A 42 -9.22 18.05 -1.81
C PHE A 42 -7.76 18.53 -1.88
N PRO A 43 -6.78 17.83 -1.23
CA PRO A 43 -5.39 18.28 -1.12
C PRO A 43 -4.57 18.02 -2.40
N ALA A 44 -5.07 18.40 -3.56
CA ALA A 44 -4.32 18.36 -4.81
C ALA A 44 -3.28 19.49 -4.87
N ILE A 45 -2.05 19.15 -5.25
CA ILE A 45 -0.97 20.13 -5.44
C ILE A 45 -1.27 20.97 -6.68
N THR A 46 -1.42 22.29 -6.51
CA THR A 46 -1.76 23.24 -7.59
C THR A 46 -0.57 24.10 -8.05
N THR A 47 0.58 23.97 -7.41
CA THR A 47 1.79 24.73 -7.74
C THR A 47 2.52 24.19 -8.99
N ARG A 48 2.06 23.09 -9.54
CA ARG A 48 2.52 22.49 -10.79
C ARG A 48 1.38 21.75 -11.48
N LYS A 49 1.57 21.43 -12.78
CA LYS A 49 0.64 20.57 -13.50
C LYS A 49 0.67 19.16 -12.89
N MET A 50 -0.46 18.72 -12.39
CA MET A 50 -0.65 17.42 -11.77
C MET A 50 -1.18 16.40 -12.80
N ALA A 51 -0.59 15.21 -12.87
CA ALA A 51 -1.10 14.11 -13.68
C ALA A 51 -2.21 13.35 -12.90
N PHE A 52 -3.28 14.05 -12.54
CA PHE A 52 -4.35 13.58 -11.66
C PHE A 52 -4.94 12.24 -12.13
N LYS A 53 -5.23 12.12 -13.44
CA LYS A 53 -5.76 10.88 -14.02
C LYS A 53 -4.83 9.68 -13.79
N SER A 54 -3.51 9.91 -13.87
CA SER A 54 -2.51 8.87 -13.67
C SER A 54 -2.46 8.42 -12.21
N ALA A 55 -2.51 9.35 -11.24
CA ALA A 55 -2.55 9.02 -9.82
C ALA A 55 -3.81 8.23 -9.44
N ILE A 56 -4.97 8.64 -9.96
CA ILE A 56 -6.22 7.87 -9.74
C ILE A 56 -6.13 6.49 -10.41
N GLY A 57 -5.57 6.39 -11.63
CA GLY A 57 -5.34 5.12 -12.32
C GLY A 57 -4.43 4.17 -11.54
N GLU A 58 -3.37 4.71 -10.93
CA GLU A 58 -2.46 3.95 -10.06
C GLU A 58 -3.18 3.39 -8.84
N MET A 59 -3.89 4.23 -8.09
CA MET A 59 -4.67 3.78 -6.93
C MET A 59 -5.73 2.75 -7.32
N CYS A 60 -6.42 2.93 -8.45
CA CYS A 60 -7.36 1.93 -8.97
C CYS A 60 -6.68 0.59 -9.28
N GLY A 61 -5.47 0.62 -9.83
CA GLY A 61 -4.66 -0.57 -10.08
C GLY A 61 -4.31 -1.30 -8.78
N PHE A 62 -3.83 -0.57 -7.77
CA PHE A 62 -3.53 -1.15 -6.45
C PHE A 62 -4.78 -1.78 -5.81
N LEU A 63 -5.92 -1.09 -5.82
CA LEU A 63 -7.17 -1.60 -5.27
C LEU A 63 -7.72 -2.82 -6.02
N ARG A 64 -7.31 -3.04 -7.28
CA ARG A 64 -7.64 -4.24 -8.07
C ARG A 64 -6.62 -5.37 -7.88
N GLY A 65 -5.50 -5.11 -7.21
CA GLY A 65 -4.42 -6.08 -7.06
C GLY A 65 -3.65 -6.32 -8.36
N VAL A 66 -3.52 -5.28 -9.19
CA VAL A 66 -2.77 -5.32 -10.45
C VAL A 66 -1.27 -5.40 -10.14
N ASN A 67 -0.58 -6.28 -10.87
CA ASN A 67 0.88 -6.45 -10.83
C ASN A 67 1.51 -6.41 -12.24
N ASN A 68 0.84 -5.83 -13.21
CA ASN A 68 1.27 -5.75 -14.59
C ASN A 68 1.20 -4.31 -15.11
N ALA A 69 2.31 -3.78 -15.67
CA ALA A 69 2.40 -2.41 -16.13
C ALA A 69 1.44 -2.10 -17.31
N ALA A 70 1.12 -3.11 -18.17
CA ALA A 70 0.14 -2.91 -19.24
C ALA A 70 -1.26 -2.65 -18.69
N GLU A 71 -1.65 -3.31 -17.59
CA GLU A 71 -2.93 -3.06 -16.94
C GLU A 71 -2.98 -1.67 -16.30
N PHE A 72 -1.87 -1.20 -15.68
CA PHE A 72 -1.77 0.18 -15.20
C PHE A 72 -1.89 1.19 -16.37
N ARG A 73 -1.26 0.93 -17.52
CA ARG A 73 -1.41 1.77 -18.73
C ARG A 73 -2.87 1.84 -19.20
N ALA A 74 -3.59 0.73 -19.16
CA ALA A 74 -5.02 0.69 -19.50
C ALA A 74 -5.87 1.55 -18.55
N LEU A 75 -5.45 1.72 -17.28
CA LEU A 75 -6.05 2.62 -16.31
C LEU A 75 -5.57 4.09 -16.47
N GLY A 76 -4.69 4.37 -17.42
CA GLY A 76 -4.14 5.70 -17.68
C GLY A 76 -2.90 6.05 -16.86
N CYS A 77 -2.27 5.08 -16.23
CA CYS A 77 -1.05 5.21 -15.43
C CYS A 77 0.14 4.55 -16.14
N LYS A 78 1.20 5.33 -16.39
CA LYS A 78 2.44 4.85 -17.03
C LYS A 78 3.65 4.87 -16.10
N VAL A 79 3.46 5.19 -14.82
CA VAL A 79 4.58 5.37 -13.88
C VAL A 79 5.32 4.07 -13.57
N TRP A 80 4.71 2.93 -13.85
CA TRP A 80 5.26 1.61 -13.60
C TRP A 80 6.08 1.02 -14.76
N ASP A 81 6.03 1.63 -15.95
CA ASP A 81 6.71 1.13 -17.16
C ASP A 81 8.21 0.94 -16.95
N GLN A 82 8.86 1.91 -16.34
CA GLN A 82 10.31 1.86 -16.07
C GLN A 82 10.64 0.78 -15.02
N ASN A 83 9.82 0.61 -14.00
CA ASN A 83 10.04 -0.42 -12.99
C ASN A 83 9.91 -1.82 -13.57
N ALA A 84 8.93 -2.05 -14.44
CA ALA A 84 8.69 -3.34 -15.07
C ALA A 84 9.72 -3.71 -16.16
N ASN A 85 10.12 -2.72 -16.99
CA ASN A 85 10.79 -3.00 -18.26
C ASN A 85 12.18 -2.37 -18.42
N GLU A 86 12.62 -1.49 -17.50
CA GLU A 86 13.91 -0.79 -17.61
C GLU A 86 14.76 -0.93 -16.33
N ASN A 87 14.20 -1.45 -15.23
CA ASN A 87 14.93 -1.67 -13.99
C ASN A 87 15.84 -2.91 -14.12
N ALA A 88 17.13 -2.69 -14.30
CA ALA A 88 18.12 -3.75 -14.55
C ALA A 88 18.13 -4.83 -13.45
N GLN A 89 17.91 -4.45 -12.18
CA GLN A 89 17.82 -5.41 -11.07
C GLN A 89 16.59 -6.31 -11.21
N TRP A 90 15.44 -5.73 -11.59
CA TRP A 90 14.21 -6.49 -11.80
C TRP A 90 14.26 -7.34 -13.07
N LEU A 91 14.84 -6.82 -14.15
CA LEU A 91 15.02 -7.58 -15.40
C LEU A 91 15.88 -8.84 -15.21
N ALA A 92 16.83 -8.81 -14.27
CA ALA A 92 17.68 -9.95 -13.91
C ALA A 92 17.10 -10.80 -12.77
N ASN A 93 15.96 -10.44 -12.21
CA ASN A 93 15.37 -11.11 -11.05
C ASN A 93 14.75 -12.45 -11.45
N PRO A 94 15.08 -13.59 -10.77
CA PRO A 94 14.53 -14.91 -11.09
C PRO A 94 13.03 -15.04 -10.86
N PHE A 95 12.41 -14.18 -10.07
CA PHE A 95 10.95 -14.16 -9.82
C PHE A 95 10.16 -13.42 -10.90
N ARG A 96 10.84 -12.66 -11.78
CA ARG A 96 10.18 -11.94 -12.87
C ARG A 96 9.61 -12.91 -13.91
N GLN A 97 8.33 -12.73 -14.25
CA GLN A 97 7.58 -13.65 -15.11
C GLN A 97 7.40 -13.17 -16.56
N GLY A 98 8.09 -12.12 -16.99
CA GLY A 98 8.03 -11.67 -18.38
C GLY A 98 7.85 -10.15 -18.53
N ASP A 99 7.43 -9.72 -19.71
CA ASP A 99 7.23 -8.30 -20.00
C ASP A 99 6.08 -7.73 -19.17
N ASP A 100 6.25 -6.47 -18.78
CA ASP A 100 5.30 -5.71 -17.93
C ASP A 100 5.07 -6.28 -16.53
N ASP A 101 5.73 -7.37 -16.14
CA ASP A 101 5.60 -7.95 -14.81
C ASP A 101 6.23 -7.06 -13.74
N LEU A 102 5.51 -6.89 -12.64
CA LEU A 102 5.91 -6.10 -11.48
C LEU A 102 6.11 -6.95 -10.21
N GLY A 103 5.76 -8.25 -10.28
CA GLY A 103 5.81 -9.16 -9.15
C GLY A 103 4.79 -8.82 -8.05
N GLU A 104 5.14 -9.13 -6.81
CA GLU A 104 4.23 -9.08 -5.66
C GLU A 104 4.11 -7.66 -5.03
N ILE A 105 3.96 -6.61 -5.88
CA ILE A 105 3.91 -5.19 -5.45
C ILE A 105 2.66 -4.85 -4.62
N TYR A 106 2.59 -3.63 -4.14
CA TYR A 106 1.57 -2.98 -3.28
C TYR A 106 0.17 -3.58 -3.34
N GLY A 107 -0.48 -3.58 -4.53
CA GLY A 107 -1.85 -4.00 -4.71
C GLY A 107 -2.04 -5.49 -4.47
N VAL A 108 -1.05 -6.30 -4.83
CA VAL A 108 -1.07 -7.75 -4.54
C VAL A 108 -1.04 -7.96 -3.04
N GLN A 109 -0.14 -7.29 -2.32
CA GLN A 109 -0.05 -7.39 -0.87
C GLN A 109 -1.34 -6.95 -0.18
N TRP A 110 -2.02 -5.92 -0.68
CA TRP A 110 -3.29 -5.43 -0.12
C TRP A 110 -4.46 -6.38 -0.34
N ARG A 111 -4.49 -7.05 -1.51
CA ARG A 111 -5.65 -7.82 -1.97
C ARG A 111 -5.48 -9.33 -1.87
N LYS A 112 -4.25 -9.82 -1.83
CA LYS A 112 -3.94 -11.25 -1.90
C LYS A 112 -2.74 -11.62 -1.01
N TRP A 113 -2.66 -11.04 0.20
CA TRP A 113 -1.57 -11.36 1.15
C TRP A 113 -1.49 -12.86 1.39
N PRO A 114 -0.36 -13.53 1.09
CA PRO A 114 -0.23 -14.97 1.28
C PRO A 114 -0.14 -15.33 2.76
N ALA A 115 -1.05 -16.17 3.23
CA ALA A 115 -1.04 -16.68 4.60
C ALA A 115 -0.96 -18.20 4.59
N TYR A 116 0.08 -18.74 5.20
CA TYR A 116 0.32 -20.17 5.33
C TYR A 116 0.22 -20.61 6.78
N LYS A 117 -0.30 -21.82 7.01
CA LYS A 117 -0.27 -22.50 8.31
C LYS A 117 0.17 -23.94 8.11
N GLN A 118 1.20 -24.33 8.82
CA GLN A 118 1.60 -25.72 8.95
C GLN A 118 1.03 -26.23 10.27
N ILE A 119 0.21 -27.27 10.21
CA ILE A 119 -0.49 -27.81 11.39
C ILE A 119 -0.27 -29.34 11.45
N PRO A 120 0.19 -29.87 12.60
CA PRO A 120 0.31 -31.32 12.80
C PRO A 120 -1.01 -32.03 12.54
N LEU A 121 -1.00 -33.17 11.87
CA LEU A 121 -2.19 -33.98 11.60
C LEU A 121 -2.90 -34.44 12.87
N SER A 122 -2.18 -34.57 13.97
CA SER A 122 -2.75 -34.90 15.29
C SER A 122 -3.64 -33.77 15.87
N ASN A 123 -3.49 -32.52 15.38
CA ASN A 123 -4.30 -31.38 15.85
C ASN A 123 -5.50 -31.12 14.91
N THR A 124 -6.42 -32.09 14.89
CA THR A 124 -7.63 -32.04 14.03
C THR A 124 -8.49 -30.80 14.29
N ALA A 125 -8.65 -30.38 15.55
CA ALA A 125 -9.44 -29.21 15.91
C ALA A 125 -8.86 -27.91 15.28
N ALA A 126 -7.54 -27.74 15.30
CA ALA A 126 -6.91 -26.57 14.67
C ALA A 126 -7.03 -26.61 13.13
N ILE A 127 -6.98 -27.80 12.53
CA ILE A 127 -7.20 -27.98 11.08
C ILE A 127 -8.63 -27.58 10.71
N GLU A 128 -9.62 -28.15 11.39
CA GLU A 128 -11.04 -27.87 11.16
C GLU A 128 -11.36 -26.37 11.32
N GLN A 129 -10.90 -25.75 12.40
CA GLN A 129 -11.08 -24.31 12.62
C GLN A 129 -10.41 -23.46 11.53
N THR A 130 -9.22 -23.88 11.08
CA THR A 130 -8.50 -23.15 10.04
C THR A 130 -9.20 -23.27 8.68
N LEU A 131 -9.70 -24.46 8.33
CA LEU A 131 -10.52 -24.67 7.13
C LEU A 131 -11.83 -23.87 7.19
N ALA A 132 -12.50 -23.85 8.33
CA ALA A 132 -13.71 -23.03 8.54
C ALA A 132 -13.44 -21.52 8.36
N ASN A 133 -12.22 -21.05 8.65
CA ASN A 133 -11.76 -19.69 8.40
C ASN A 133 -11.37 -19.42 6.93
N GLY A 134 -11.67 -20.37 6.01
CA GLY A 134 -11.50 -20.21 4.56
C GLY A 134 -10.10 -20.52 4.04
N TYR A 135 -9.25 -21.16 4.84
CA TYR A 135 -8.01 -21.74 4.34
C TYR A 135 -8.30 -23.01 3.53
N LYS A 136 -7.41 -23.32 2.60
CA LYS A 136 -7.47 -24.55 1.78
C LYS A 136 -6.17 -25.34 1.99
N GLN A 137 -6.29 -26.65 2.08
CA GLN A 137 -5.10 -27.52 2.10
C GLN A 137 -4.42 -27.49 0.73
N ILE A 138 -3.12 -27.26 0.73
CA ILE A 138 -2.28 -27.21 -0.46
C ILE A 138 -1.19 -28.28 -0.49
N ALA A 139 -0.78 -28.78 0.68
CA ALA A 139 0.22 -29.83 0.80
C ALA A 139 0.05 -30.66 2.08
N GLN A 140 0.72 -31.80 2.10
CA GLN A 140 0.99 -32.61 3.29
C GLN A 140 2.47 -33.00 3.30
N GLY A 141 3.02 -33.20 4.46
CA GLY A 141 4.41 -33.61 4.63
C GLY A 141 4.64 -34.27 5.98
N GLU A 142 5.89 -34.62 6.20
CA GLU A 142 6.37 -35.15 7.48
C GLU A 142 7.71 -34.46 7.80
N GLU A 143 7.88 -34.06 9.05
CA GLU A 143 9.10 -33.45 9.58
C GLU A 143 9.34 -34.02 10.98
N ASP A 144 10.54 -34.52 11.23
CA ASP A 144 10.94 -35.16 12.49
C ASP A 144 9.98 -36.30 12.95
N GLY A 145 9.45 -37.10 12.01
CA GLY A 145 8.50 -38.16 12.29
C GLY A 145 7.08 -37.71 12.61
N GLN A 146 6.79 -36.43 12.44
CA GLN A 146 5.46 -35.84 12.66
C GLN A 146 4.83 -35.42 11.33
N ALA A 147 3.72 -36.06 10.98
CA ALA A 147 2.96 -35.68 9.78
C ALA A 147 2.19 -34.38 10.00
N TYR A 148 2.16 -33.53 8.96
CA TYR A 148 1.46 -32.22 8.98
C TYR A 148 0.72 -31.93 7.68
N VAL A 149 -0.19 -30.97 7.74
CA VAL A 149 -0.80 -30.32 6.57
C VAL A 149 -0.33 -28.89 6.45
N VAL A 150 -0.20 -28.40 5.21
CA VAL A 150 0.01 -27.00 4.90
C VAL A 150 -1.29 -26.43 4.35
N LEU A 151 -1.79 -25.41 5.02
CA LEU A 151 -3.03 -24.68 4.68
C LEU A 151 -2.66 -23.29 4.19
N TYR A 152 -3.31 -22.83 3.12
CA TYR A 152 -3.11 -21.52 2.49
C TYR A 152 -4.41 -20.74 2.38
N LYS A 153 -4.29 -19.42 2.52
CA LYS A 153 -5.35 -18.44 2.24
C LYS A 153 -4.73 -17.16 1.69
N ALA A 154 -5.31 -16.61 0.63
CA ALA A 154 -5.05 -15.24 0.23
C ALA A 154 -5.92 -14.29 1.08
N ILE A 155 -5.30 -13.39 1.84
CA ILE A 155 -6.00 -12.43 2.68
C ILE A 155 -6.20 -11.13 1.91
N ASP A 156 -7.44 -10.69 1.78
CA ASP A 156 -7.82 -9.39 1.26
C ASP A 156 -7.88 -8.38 2.42
N GLN A 157 -6.76 -7.69 2.67
CA GLN A 157 -6.64 -6.72 3.76
C GLN A 157 -7.57 -5.52 3.58
N VAL A 158 -7.76 -5.05 2.32
CA VAL A 158 -8.66 -3.92 2.02
C VAL A 158 -10.10 -4.29 2.33
N ARG A 159 -10.53 -5.49 1.94
CA ARG A 159 -11.87 -5.99 2.26
C ARG A 159 -12.08 -6.11 3.76
N GLN A 160 -11.11 -6.69 4.49
CA GLN A 160 -11.18 -6.79 5.95
C GLN A 160 -11.26 -5.41 6.60
N CYS A 161 -10.50 -4.42 6.08
CA CYS A 161 -10.53 -3.05 6.57
C CYS A 161 -11.94 -2.44 6.40
N VAL A 162 -12.55 -2.55 5.21
CA VAL A 162 -13.91 -2.06 4.93
C VAL A 162 -14.94 -2.77 5.82
N ASP A 163 -14.88 -4.09 5.91
CA ASP A 163 -15.80 -4.87 6.73
C ASP A 163 -15.69 -4.50 8.23
N THR A 164 -14.46 -4.20 8.69
CA THR A 164 -14.25 -3.75 10.08
C THR A 164 -14.81 -2.35 10.31
N ILE A 165 -14.65 -1.40 9.36
CA ILE A 165 -15.28 -0.06 9.46
C ILE A 165 -16.80 -0.18 9.60
N ILE A 166 -17.42 -1.11 8.89
CA ILE A 166 -18.87 -1.30 8.89
C ILE A 166 -19.35 -1.98 10.19
N ASN A 167 -18.67 -3.05 10.60
CA ASN A 167 -19.17 -3.96 11.64
C ASN A 167 -18.60 -3.68 13.03
N ASP A 168 -17.40 -3.12 13.13
CA ASP A 168 -16.68 -2.79 14.39
C ASP A 168 -15.89 -1.48 14.23
N PRO A 169 -16.58 -0.33 14.01
CA PRO A 169 -15.90 0.95 13.76
C PRO A 169 -15.06 1.47 14.94
N GLY A 170 -15.26 0.92 16.14
CA GLY A 170 -14.44 1.22 17.32
C GLY A 170 -13.11 0.48 17.37
N SER A 171 -12.86 -0.43 16.45
CA SER A 171 -11.63 -1.21 16.37
C SER A 171 -10.42 -0.31 16.10
N ARG A 172 -9.33 -0.57 16.81
CA ARG A 172 -8.02 0.09 16.57
C ARG A 172 -7.15 -0.68 15.57
N ARG A 173 -7.72 -1.67 14.87
CA ARG A 173 -7.06 -2.56 13.90
C ARG A 173 -7.55 -2.34 12.47
N ILE A 174 -8.12 -1.18 12.19
CA ILE A 174 -8.63 -0.80 10.87
C ILE A 174 -7.45 -0.28 10.05
N LEU A 175 -6.67 -1.20 9.50
CA LEU A 175 -5.46 -0.88 8.74
C LEU A 175 -5.14 -1.96 7.70
N PHE A 176 -4.37 -1.57 6.69
CA PHE A 176 -3.69 -2.49 5.78
C PHE A 176 -2.30 -1.96 5.44
N HIS A 177 -1.40 -2.86 5.05
CA HIS A 177 -0.02 -2.52 4.72
C HIS A 177 0.53 -3.36 3.57
N GLY A 178 1.61 -2.88 2.93
CA GLY A 178 2.23 -3.54 1.78
C GLY A 178 3.59 -4.18 2.08
N TRP A 179 4.16 -3.98 3.27
CA TRP A 179 5.51 -4.42 3.59
C TRP A 179 5.55 -5.88 4.02
N ASN A 180 5.67 -6.78 3.04
CA ASN A 180 5.85 -8.22 3.27
C ASN A 180 7.33 -8.58 3.18
N VAL A 181 7.97 -8.75 4.33
CA VAL A 181 9.42 -9.00 4.42
C VAL A 181 9.83 -10.26 3.66
N ALA A 182 8.95 -11.26 3.59
CA ALA A 182 9.25 -12.53 2.91
C ALA A 182 9.20 -12.43 1.37
N GLN A 183 8.68 -11.33 0.82
CA GLN A 183 8.49 -11.15 -0.62
C GLN A 183 9.08 -9.83 -1.17
N LEU A 184 9.96 -9.15 -0.41
CA LEU A 184 10.55 -7.90 -0.89
C LEU A 184 11.46 -8.09 -2.11
N ASP A 185 12.04 -9.26 -2.27
CA ASP A 185 12.85 -9.68 -3.40
C ASP A 185 12.02 -10.17 -4.59
N GLU A 186 10.72 -10.37 -4.42
CA GLU A 186 9.76 -10.73 -5.47
C GLU A 186 9.05 -9.52 -6.07
N MET A 187 9.57 -8.30 -5.90
CA MET A 187 8.94 -7.05 -6.31
C MET A 187 9.86 -6.21 -7.19
N ALA A 188 9.31 -5.65 -8.27
CA ALA A 188 10.01 -4.67 -9.09
C ALA A 188 10.41 -3.41 -8.29
N LEU A 189 9.62 -3.05 -7.28
CA LEU A 189 9.87 -1.96 -6.35
C LEU A 189 9.24 -2.25 -4.99
N PRO A 190 10.04 -2.33 -3.90
CA PRO A 190 9.50 -2.41 -2.55
C PRO A 190 8.60 -1.24 -2.18
N PRO A 191 7.48 -1.47 -1.47
CA PRO A 191 6.46 -0.46 -1.20
C PRO A 191 7.00 0.78 -0.49
N CYS A 192 6.73 1.97 -1.05
CA CYS A 192 6.93 3.25 -0.38
C CYS A 192 5.76 3.57 0.57
N HIS A 193 4.53 3.31 0.14
CA HIS A 193 3.32 3.38 0.96
C HIS A 193 3.28 2.18 1.91
N LEU A 194 3.73 2.39 3.14
CA LEU A 194 3.93 1.30 4.06
C LEU A 194 2.64 0.85 4.73
N LEU A 195 1.88 1.80 5.28
CA LEU A 195 0.73 1.54 6.14
C LEU A 195 -0.37 2.58 5.92
N TYR A 196 -1.60 2.11 5.76
CA TYR A 196 -2.83 2.90 5.78
C TYR A 196 -3.65 2.52 6.99
N GLN A 197 -3.98 3.48 7.86
CA GLN A 197 -4.82 3.27 9.04
C GLN A 197 -5.99 4.23 9.04
N PHE A 198 -7.21 3.68 9.18
CA PHE A 198 -8.45 4.46 9.21
C PHE A 198 -8.95 4.64 10.64
N HIS A 199 -9.57 5.80 10.86
CA HIS A 199 -10.08 6.23 12.16
C HIS A 199 -11.53 6.72 11.99
N PRO A 200 -12.54 5.80 12.04
CA PRO A 200 -13.94 6.20 12.05
C PRO A 200 -14.30 6.89 13.37
N ASN A 201 -15.10 7.94 13.30
CA ASN A 201 -15.79 8.52 14.43
C ASN A 201 -17.29 8.24 14.29
N VAL A 202 -17.83 7.40 15.15
CA VAL A 202 -19.22 6.95 15.09
C VAL A 202 -20.21 8.08 15.40
N GLU A 203 -19.81 8.99 16.30
CA GLU A 203 -20.66 10.09 16.75
C GLU A 203 -20.84 11.15 15.66
N THR A 204 -19.72 11.60 15.06
CA THR A 204 -19.74 12.64 14.02
C THR A 204 -19.96 12.09 12.61
N LYS A 205 -19.95 10.76 12.44
CA LYS A 205 -19.98 10.09 11.12
C LYS A 205 -18.86 10.56 10.19
N GLU A 206 -17.71 10.87 10.76
CA GLU A 206 -16.50 11.24 10.03
C GLU A 206 -15.48 10.09 10.03
N ILE A 207 -14.66 10.03 8.99
CA ILE A 207 -13.55 9.08 8.91
C ILE A 207 -12.27 9.81 8.53
N SER A 208 -11.17 9.45 9.19
CA SER A 208 -9.83 9.99 8.93
C SER A 208 -8.89 8.88 8.50
N LEU A 209 -7.83 9.27 7.77
CA LEU A 209 -6.79 8.38 7.30
C LEU A 209 -5.42 8.86 7.79
N THR A 210 -4.63 7.94 8.32
CA THR A 210 -3.19 8.10 8.50
C THR A 210 -2.47 7.21 7.50
N LEU A 211 -1.60 7.80 6.68
CA LEU A 211 -0.72 7.11 5.74
C LEU A 211 0.73 7.31 6.17
N TYR A 212 1.47 6.21 6.33
CA TYR A 212 2.91 6.24 6.54
C TYR A 212 3.66 5.86 5.26
N ILE A 213 4.58 6.71 4.84
CA ILE A 213 5.49 6.49 3.70
C ILE A 213 6.93 6.43 4.21
N ARG A 214 7.64 5.33 3.91
CA ARG A 214 9.02 5.13 4.35
C ARG A 214 10.05 5.94 3.59
N SER A 215 9.74 6.37 2.38
CA SER A 215 10.62 7.11 1.49
C SER A 215 9.78 7.88 0.48
N ASN A 216 10.07 9.16 0.30
CA ASN A 216 9.24 10.04 -0.50
C ASN A 216 10.07 11.07 -1.28
N ASP A 217 9.76 11.20 -2.56
CA ASP A 217 10.21 12.31 -3.39
C ASP A 217 9.20 13.46 -3.27
N LEU A 218 9.63 14.60 -2.72
CA LEU A 218 8.75 15.75 -2.53
C LEU A 218 8.31 16.39 -3.86
N GLY A 219 9.12 16.28 -4.91
CA GLY A 219 8.84 16.90 -6.21
C GLY A 219 7.85 16.11 -7.05
N LEU A 220 8.01 14.78 -7.14
CA LEU A 220 7.22 13.91 -8.00
C LEU A 220 6.26 13.02 -7.20
N GLY A 221 6.76 12.35 -6.16
CA GLY A 221 6.00 11.38 -5.38
C GLY A 221 4.91 12.01 -4.53
N THR A 222 5.24 13.04 -3.72
CA THR A 222 4.26 13.67 -2.80
C THR A 222 2.98 14.12 -3.50
N PRO A 223 3.00 14.81 -4.65
CA PRO A 223 1.78 15.19 -5.35
C PRO A 223 0.88 14.02 -5.71
N PHE A 224 1.46 12.90 -6.16
CA PHE A 224 0.73 11.67 -6.45
C PHE A 224 0.15 11.07 -5.17
N ASN A 225 0.99 10.84 -4.17
CA ASN A 225 0.63 10.16 -2.93
C ASN A 225 -0.45 10.90 -2.14
N LEU A 226 -0.42 12.25 -2.13
CA LEU A 226 -1.47 13.06 -1.52
C LEU A 226 -2.81 12.90 -2.26
N THR A 227 -2.77 12.89 -3.59
CA THR A 227 -3.96 12.66 -4.43
C THR A 227 -4.53 11.27 -4.19
N GLU A 228 -3.68 10.25 -4.16
CA GLU A 228 -4.06 8.85 -3.95
C GLU A 228 -4.65 8.62 -2.55
N GLY A 229 -3.99 9.12 -1.51
CA GLY A 229 -4.46 8.98 -0.13
C GLY A 229 -5.79 9.68 0.11
N ALA A 230 -5.97 10.90 -0.42
CA ALA A 230 -7.22 11.64 -0.31
C ALA A 230 -8.36 10.99 -1.12
N ALA A 231 -8.07 10.47 -2.32
CA ALA A 231 -9.03 9.73 -3.13
C ALA A 231 -9.46 8.43 -2.44
N LEU A 232 -8.50 7.69 -1.87
CA LEU A 232 -8.79 6.48 -1.11
C LEU A 232 -9.66 6.77 0.11
N LEU A 233 -9.33 7.80 0.90
CA LEU A 233 -10.16 8.21 2.04
C LEU A 233 -11.58 8.57 1.61
N SER A 234 -11.72 9.30 0.50
CA SER A 234 -13.02 9.66 -0.07
C SER A 234 -13.82 8.44 -0.53
N LEU A 235 -13.15 7.48 -1.18
CA LEU A 235 -13.76 6.21 -1.63
C LEU A 235 -14.24 5.37 -0.44
N ILE A 236 -13.38 5.15 0.55
CA ILE A 236 -13.71 4.37 1.75
C ILE A 236 -14.85 5.05 2.53
N GLY A 237 -14.79 6.36 2.72
CA GLY A 237 -15.88 7.11 3.36
C GLY A 237 -17.21 6.89 2.64
N ARG A 238 -17.22 7.01 1.30
CA ARG A 238 -18.42 6.77 0.48
C ARG A 238 -18.96 5.35 0.60
N LEU A 239 -18.08 4.35 0.59
CA LEU A 239 -18.46 2.94 0.69
C LEU A 239 -19.04 2.57 2.06
N THR A 240 -18.58 3.23 3.12
CA THR A 240 -18.89 2.88 4.52
C THR A 240 -19.88 3.84 5.18
N GLY A 241 -20.33 4.88 4.47
CA GLY A 241 -21.29 5.85 4.97
C GLY A 241 -20.71 6.89 5.93
N TYR A 242 -19.40 7.13 5.86
CA TYR A 242 -18.69 8.16 6.63
C TYR A 242 -18.29 9.34 5.75
N THR A 243 -18.24 10.54 6.34
CA THR A 243 -17.72 11.74 5.68
C THR A 243 -16.21 11.82 5.88
N PRO A 244 -15.40 11.95 4.81
CA PRO A 244 -13.96 12.15 4.93
C PRO A 244 -13.61 13.40 5.74
N ARG A 245 -12.65 13.26 6.67
CA ARG A 245 -12.25 14.37 7.55
C ARG A 245 -10.75 14.64 7.44
N TRP A 246 -9.93 14.02 8.26
CA TRP A 246 -8.49 14.29 8.33
C TRP A 246 -7.70 13.29 7.50
N PHE A 247 -6.84 13.78 6.63
CA PHE A 247 -5.80 13.01 5.99
C PHE A 247 -4.44 13.40 6.57
N THR A 248 -3.84 12.52 7.36
CA THR A 248 -2.51 12.69 7.94
C THR A 248 -1.50 11.86 7.14
N TYR A 249 -0.45 12.50 6.68
CA TYR A 249 0.57 11.94 5.81
C TYR A 249 1.93 12.03 6.52
N PHE A 250 2.44 10.89 7.00
CA PHE A 250 3.75 10.77 7.62
C PHE A 250 4.78 10.34 6.59
N ILE A 251 5.94 10.98 6.63
CA ILE A 251 7.11 10.69 5.80
C ILE A 251 8.24 10.28 6.74
N GLY A 252 8.81 9.08 6.50
CA GLY A 252 9.97 8.56 7.24
C GLY A 252 11.30 9.10 6.75
#